data_2345e9edf624cfd8d357afd2982705d0
#
_entry.id   2345e9edf624cfd8d357afd2982705d0
#
_cell.length_a   1.000
_cell.length_b   1.000
_cell.length_c   1.000
_cell.angle_alpha   90.00
_cell.angle_beta   90.00
_cell.angle_gamma   90.00
#
_symmetry.space_group_name_H-M   'P 1'
#
loop_
_entity.id
_entity.type
_entity.pdbx_description
1 polymer ?
#
loop_
_entity_poly.entity_id
_entity_poly.type
_entity_poly.pdbx_seq_one_letter_code
_entity_poly.pdbx_strand_id
1 'polypeptide(L)'
;MYKEIINTSHKLSTKKYNKDMGNPKAFLTIPRQEAGYRPIHDRISDYSEVEQTLNSRDRKLQASRCMDCGVPFCHWACPLSNKQPEFQDALYKGKWEEAYKILNETNDFPEFTGRICPALCEKSCVLKLSMDSPVTIRENEAAIAEAAFREGYIKPRNIERNGRKVAIIGAGPAGLAAANQLNGKGYTVTVFDKNEAPGGLLRYGIPNFKLHKPIIDRRIRVMEEEGIHFKMNNDVDVRQLPEGFDAYCICTGAPTARDLPVPGRELKGIHPALDMLAQQNRILAGMTFPKEQLVTAKGKKVLVIGGGDTGSDCIGTSNRQGALSVTQIEIMPQPPVGQNPATPWPQFPVVLKTTSSHEEGDRKSTRL
;
A
#
# COMPACT_ATOMS: atom_id res chain seq x y z
N MET A 1 -8.06 44.77 22.32
CA MET A 1 -9.35 44.54 21.67
C MET A 1 -9.40 43.20 20.91
N TYR A 2 -8.69 42.17 21.40
CA TYR A 2 -8.66 40.80 20.79
C TYR A 2 -8.75 39.69 21.83
N LYS A 3 -9.00 40.01 23.10
CA LYS A 3 -9.10 39.02 24.23
C LYS A 3 -10.50 38.81 24.75
N GLU A 4 -11.54 39.47 24.24
CA GLU A 4 -12.91 39.38 24.77
C GLU A 4 -13.88 38.55 23.93
N ILE A 5 -13.41 37.91 22.82
CA ILE A 5 -14.31 37.09 21.95
C ILE A 5 -14.27 35.58 22.33
N ILE A 6 -13.44 35.17 23.28
CA ILE A 6 -13.29 33.74 23.61
C ILE A 6 -14.14 33.31 24.84
N ASN A 7 -14.89 34.20 25.48
CA ASN A 7 -15.60 33.87 26.71
C ASN A 7 -17.13 33.90 26.60
N THR A 8 -17.70 33.73 25.44
CA THR A 8 -19.10 33.34 25.32
C THR A 8 -19.16 31.81 25.22
N SER A 9 -19.26 31.19 26.38
CA SER A 9 -19.69 29.80 26.50
C SER A 9 -21.09 29.65 25.90
N HIS A 10 -21.15 29.46 24.57
CA HIS A 10 -22.34 28.90 23.96
C HIS A 10 -22.50 27.49 24.51
N LYS A 11 -23.42 27.33 25.44
CA LYS A 11 -24.13 26.07 25.68
C LYS A 11 -24.63 25.59 24.31
N LEU A 12 -23.79 24.84 23.63
CA LEU A 12 -24.19 24.06 22.46
C LEU A 12 -25.31 23.16 22.93
N SER A 13 -26.56 23.51 22.62
CA SER A 13 -27.69 22.62 22.80
C SER A 13 -27.29 21.29 22.17
N THR A 14 -27.32 20.26 22.98
CA THR A 14 -27.23 18.87 22.53
C THR A 14 -28.48 18.56 21.71
N LYS A 15 -28.61 19.12 20.50
CA LYS A 15 -29.53 18.59 19.53
C LYS A 15 -29.10 17.14 19.31
N LYS A 16 -29.98 16.20 19.67
CA LYS A 16 -29.84 14.80 19.30
C LYS A 16 -29.64 14.78 17.78
N TYR A 17 -28.40 14.65 17.35
CA TYR A 17 -28.11 14.38 15.94
C TYR A 17 -28.83 13.08 15.59
N ASN A 18 -29.56 13.11 14.50
CA ASN A 18 -30.20 11.92 13.96
C ASN A 18 -29.09 10.88 13.76
N LYS A 19 -29.21 9.70 14.36
CA LYS A 19 -28.20 8.63 14.32
C LYS A 19 -27.90 8.16 12.89
N ASP A 20 -28.72 8.57 11.93
CA ASP A 20 -28.65 8.15 10.53
C ASP A 20 -27.87 9.12 9.63
N MET A 21 -27.46 10.27 10.13
CA MET A 21 -26.59 11.22 9.38
C MET A 21 -25.22 11.31 10.03
N GLY A 22 -24.16 11.38 9.16
CA GLY A 22 -22.80 11.67 9.61
C GLY A 22 -22.72 12.99 10.40
N ASN A 23 -21.61 13.22 11.08
CA ASN A 23 -21.37 14.49 11.75
C ASN A 23 -20.56 15.42 10.84
N PRO A 24 -21.19 16.28 10.02
CA PRO A 24 -20.49 17.10 9.04
C PRO A 24 -19.56 18.16 9.65
N LYS A 25 -19.55 18.30 10.96
CA LYS A 25 -18.70 19.24 11.73
C LYS A 25 -17.63 18.53 12.55
N ALA A 26 -17.51 17.22 12.49
CA ALA A 26 -16.55 16.46 13.29
C ALA A 26 -15.09 16.90 13.04
N PHE A 27 -14.75 17.26 11.80
CA PHE A 27 -13.41 17.75 11.44
C PHE A 27 -13.00 19.05 12.18
N LEU A 28 -13.96 19.81 12.69
CA LEU A 28 -13.71 21.03 13.49
C LEU A 28 -13.33 20.72 14.93
N THR A 29 -13.73 19.56 15.45
CA THR A 29 -13.61 19.20 16.87
C THR A 29 -12.73 18.00 17.13
N ILE A 30 -12.55 17.15 16.13
CA ILE A 30 -11.73 15.93 16.19
C ILE A 30 -10.44 16.16 15.39
N PRO A 31 -9.27 16.22 16.04
CA PRO A 31 -8.01 16.36 15.35
C PRO A 31 -7.68 15.10 14.52
N ARG A 32 -6.88 15.26 13.46
CA ARG A 32 -6.30 14.12 12.74
C ARG A 32 -5.39 13.36 13.70
N GLN A 33 -5.59 12.05 13.78
CA GLN A 33 -4.77 11.11 14.53
C GLN A 33 -4.39 9.94 13.62
N GLU A 34 -3.12 9.78 13.37
CA GLU A 34 -2.54 8.60 12.71
C GLU A 34 -2.20 7.55 13.78
N ALA A 35 -2.19 6.29 13.37
CA ALA A 35 -1.79 5.21 14.28
C ALA A 35 -0.28 5.25 14.60
N GLY A 36 0.51 5.83 13.68
CA GLY A 36 1.96 5.93 13.80
C GLY A 36 2.69 4.62 13.54
N TYR A 37 3.95 4.60 13.95
CA TYR A 37 4.86 3.47 13.75
C TYR A 37 5.27 2.87 15.09
N ARG A 38 5.70 1.63 15.06
CA ARG A 38 6.40 0.98 16.19
C ARG A 38 7.66 1.77 16.54
N PRO A 39 8.12 1.77 17.83
CA PRO A 39 9.36 2.42 18.23
C PRO A 39 10.55 1.97 17.37
N ILE A 40 11.46 2.88 17.04
CA ILE A 40 12.57 2.63 16.10
C ILE A 40 13.42 1.43 16.53
N HIS A 41 13.78 1.36 17.82
CA HIS A 41 14.61 0.29 18.36
C HIS A 41 13.97 -1.10 18.26
N ASP A 42 12.63 -1.16 18.32
CA ASP A 42 11.90 -2.43 18.16
C ASP A 42 11.79 -2.80 16.68
N ARG A 43 11.39 -1.85 15.83
CA ARG A 43 11.08 -2.14 14.43
C ARG A 43 12.30 -2.43 13.55
N ILE A 44 13.51 -1.97 13.94
CA ILE A 44 14.74 -2.29 13.22
C ILE A 44 15.30 -3.68 13.56
N SER A 45 14.84 -4.29 14.65
CA SER A 45 15.31 -5.61 15.10
C SER A 45 14.62 -6.77 14.38
N ASP A 46 13.53 -6.50 13.68
CA ASP A 46 12.73 -7.51 12.98
C ASP A 46 12.22 -7.03 11.61
N TYR A 47 11.47 -7.89 10.92
CA TYR A 47 10.84 -7.60 9.64
C TYR A 47 9.31 -7.57 9.73
N SER A 48 8.74 -7.42 10.94
CA SER A 48 7.29 -7.26 11.13
C SER A 48 6.82 -5.89 10.67
N GLU A 49 5.51 -5.75 10.35
CA GLU A 49 4.95 -4.47 9.89
C GLU A 49 5.28 -3.34 10.87
N VAL A 50 5.72 -2.22 10.33
CA VAL A 50 6.11 -1.05 11.11
C VAL A 50 4.93 -0.17 11.48
N GLU A 51 3.89 -0.13 10.66
CA GLU A 51 2.68 0.64 10.92
C GLU A 51 1.84 0.00 12.04
N GLN A 52 1.33 0.84 12.92
CA GLN A 52 0.36 0.45 13.94
C GLN A 52 -1.06 0.67 13.44
N THR A 53 -2.05 0.25 14.20
CA THR A 53 -3.46 0.51 13.91
C THR A 53 -4.16 1.11 15.11
N LEU A 54 -5.09 2.03 14.87
CA LEU A 54 -5.99 2.55 15.89
C LEU A 54 -7.02 1.48 16.28
N ASN A 55 -7.50 1.56 17.53
CA ASN A 55 -8.65 0.78 17.96
C ASN A 55 -9.92 1.18 17.21
N SER A 56 -10.96 0.35 17.28
CA SER A 56 -12.22 0.56 16.55
C SER A 56 -12.92 1.89 16.89
N ARG A 57 -12.83 2.36 18.14
CA ARG A 57 -13.43 3.62 18.56
C ARG A 57 -12.75 4.81 17.89
N ASP A 58 -11.42 4.87 18.01
CA ASP A 58 -10.65 5.98 17.47
C ASP A 58 -10.69 5.97 15.94
N ARG A 59 -10.69 4.77 15.32
CA ARG A 59 -10.85 4.61 13.87
C ARG A 59 -12.19 5.21 13.38
N LYS A 60 -13.30 4.96 14.07
CA LYS A 60 -14.59 5.58 13.77
C LYS A 60 -14.56 7.10 13.93
N LEU A 61 -13.87 7.61 14.95
CA LEU A 61 -13.69 9.05 15.12
C LEU A 61 -12.89 9.67 13.96
N GLN A 62 -11.84 8.99 13.48
CA GLN A 62 -11.11 9.49 12.33
C GLN A 62 -11.96 9.46 11.04
N ALA A 63 -12.77 8.44 10.84
CA ALA A 63 -13.71 8.36 9.71
C ALA A 63 -14.75 9.49 9.75
N SER A 64 -15.24 9.87 10.93
CA SER A 64 -16.24 10.96 11.11
C SER A 64 -15.73 12.32 10.64
N ARG A 65 -14.42 12.50 10.48
CA ARG A 65 -13.83 13.74 9.98
C ARG A 65 -14.11 13.98 8.49
N CYS A 66 -14.63 12.99 7.77
CA CYS A 66 -15.05 13.18 6.39
C CYS A 66 -16.21 14.18 6.32
N MET A 67 -16.08 15.20 5.46
CA MET A 67 -17.10 16.24 5.28
C MET A 67 -18.23 15.82 4.34
N ASP A 68 -18.14 14.63 3.75
CA ASP A 68 -19.08 14.17 2.71
C ASP A 68 -19.25 15.21 1.58
N CYS A 69 -18.14 15.54 0.93
CA CYS A 69 -18.09 16.60 -0.08
C CYS A 69 -18.96 16.25 -1.30
N GLY A 70 -19.82 17.15 -1.74
CA GLY A 70 -20.60 16.97 -2.98
C GLY A 70 -19.74 16.86 -4.25
N VAL A 71 -18.49 17.38 -4.20
CA VAL A 71 -17.47 17.15 -5.23
C VAL A 71 -16.23 16.56 -4.52
N PRO A 72 -16.15 15.22 -4.40
CA PRO A 72 -15.10 14.55 -3.62
C PRO A 72 -13.80 14.44 -4.43
N PHE A 73 -12.89 15.38 -4.26
CA PHE A 73 -11.57 15.34 -4.91
C PHE A 73 -10.78 14.08 -4.56
N CYS A 74 -11.00 13.51 -3.39
CA CYS A 74 -10.42 12.23 -2.98
C CYS A 74 -10.84 11.07 -3.90
N HIS A 75 -12.11 11.01 -4.29
CA HIS A 75 -12.63 10.04 -5.24
C HIS A 75 -11.99 10.23 -6.63
N TRP A 76 -11.94 11.48 -7.10
CA TRP A 76 -11.35 11.81 -8.39
C TRP A 76 -9.85 11.51 -8.46
N ALA A 77 -9.10 11.75 -7.37
CA ALA A 77 -7.67 11.51 -7.33
C ALA A 77 -7.29 10.03 -7.20
N CYS A 78 -8.24 9.18 -6.82
CA CYS A 78 -7.99 7.74 -6.69
C CYS A 78 -8.05 7.08 -8.08
N PRO A 79 -6.97 6.40 -8.55
CA PRO A 79 -7.00 5.70 -9.84
C PRO A 79 -8.05 4.57 -9.92
N LEU A 80 -8.47 4.04 -8.76
CA LEU A 80 -9.54 3.05 -8.66
C LEU A 80 -10.92 3.68 -8.53
N SER A 81 -11.01 5.00 -8.39
CA SER A 81 -12.25 5.73 -8.13
C SER A 81 -13.01 5.21 -6.90
N ASN A 82 -12.27 4.93 -5.81
CA ASN A 82 -12.86 4.50 -4.55
C ASN A 82 -13.86 5.55 -4.06
N LYS A 83 -14.97 5.07 -3.49
CA LYS A 83 -16.05 5.89 -2.93
C LYS A 83 -15.73 6.28 -1.49
N GLN A 84 -14.74 7.20 -1.30
CA GLN A 84 -14.24 7.56 0.02
C GLN A 84 -15.30 8.13 0.95
N PRO A 85 -16.16 9.10 0.56
CA PRO A 85 -17.18 9.61 1.46
C PRO A 85 -18.10 8.52 1.98
N GLU A 86 -18.56 7.64 1.10
CA GLU A 86 -19.55 6.61 1.40
C GLU A 86 -19.01 5.56 2.39
N PHE A 87 -17.81 5.03 2.14
CA PHE A 87 -17.26 4.06 3.10
C PHE A 87 -16.81 4.71 4.41
N GLN A 88 -16.39 5.99 4.41
CA GLN A 88 -16.09 6.71 5.64
C GLN A 88 -17.36 6.90 6.51
N ASP A 89 -18.49 7.24 5.90
CA ASP A 89 -19.75 7.38 6.59
C ASP A 89 -20.21 6.05 7.19
N ALA A 90 -20.15 4.96 6.41
CA ALA A 90 -20.46 3.62 6.90
C ALA A 90 -19.54 3.21 8.06
N LEU A 91 -18.23 3.48 7.96
CA LEU A 91 -17.25 3.20 9.02
C LEU A 91 -17.53 4.02 10.29
N TYR A 92 -17.81 5.30 10.15
CA TYR A 92 -18.19 6.17 11.25
C TYR A 92 -19.42 5.63 12.01
N LYS A 93 -20.44 5.19 11.30
CA LYS A 93 -21.65 4.58 11.85
C LYS A 93 -21.40 3.20 12.48
N GLY A 94 -20.21 2.66 12.33
CA GLY A 94 -19.85 1.32 12.83
C GLY A 94 -20.36 0.18 11.96
N LYS A 95 -20.78 0.46 10.74
CA LYS A 95 -21.26 -0.50 9.75
C LYS A 95 -20.09 -1.07 8.94
N TRP A 96 -19.23 -1.84 9.59
CA TRP A 96 -17.98 -2.33 9.02
C TRP A 96 -18.17 -3.17 7.75
N GLU A 97 -19.18 -4.04 7.74
CA GLU A 97 -19.50 -4.87 6.57
C GLU A 97 -19.95 -4.02 5.38
N GLU A 98 -20.80 -3.00 5.62
CA GLU A 98 -21.25 -2.06 4.59
C GLU A 98 -20.07 -1.24 4.05
N ALA A 99 -19.20 -0.74 4.94
CA ALA A 99 -17.99 -0.03 4.56
C ALA A 99 -17.07 -0.90 3.67
N TYR A 100 -16.92 -2.18 4.01
CA TYR A 100 -16.16 -3.12 3.18
C TYR A 100 -16.83 -3.34 1.81
N LYS A 101 -18.14 -3.55 1.76
CA LYS A 101 -18.87 -3.74 0.49
C LYS A 101 -18.70 -2.55 -0.45
N ILE A 102 -18.86 -1.33 0.07
CA ILE A 102 -18.66 -0.09 -0.71
C ILE A 102 -17.21 0.00 -1.22
N LEU A 103 -16.22 -0.25 -0.35
CA LEU A 103 -14.81 -0.21 -0.72
C LEU A 103 -14.45 -1.27 -1.77
N ASN A 104 -15.00 -2.47 -1.64
CA ASN A 104 -14.73 -3.59 -2.54
C ASN A 104 -15.40 -3.48 -3.92
N GLU A 105 -16.34 -2.53 -4.11
CA GLU A 105 -16.95 -2.28 -5.44
C GLU A 105 -15.91 -1.81 -6.47
N THR A 106 -14.87 -1.12 -6.01
CA THR A 106 -13.83 -0.52 -6.85
C THR A 106 -12.43 -1.03 -6.56
N ASN A 107 -12.20 -1.60 -5.38
CA ASN A 107 -10.88 -2.05 -4.93
C ASN A 107 -10.92 -3.54 -4.55
N ASP A 108 -10.33 -4.38 -5.39
CA ASP A 108 -10.26 -5.84 -5.16
C ASP A 108 -9.44 -6.20 -3.91
N PHE A 109 -8.41 -5.39 -3.57
CA PHE A 109 -7.42 -5.74 -2.56
C PHE A 109 -7.12 -4.56 -1.62
N PRO A 110 -8.10 -4.08 -0.84
CA PRO A 110 -7.91 -2.95 0.06
C PRO A 110 -6.89 -3.26 1.19
N GLU A 111 -6.66 -4.52 1.51
CA GLU A 111 -5.61 -4.93 2.43
C GLU A 111 -4.19 -4.65 1.92
N PHE A 112 -3.97 -4.62 0.60
CA PHE A 112 -2.69 -4.26 0.00
C PHE A 112 -2.58 -2.74 -0.16
N THR A 113 -3.55 -2.11 -0.82
CA THR A 113 -3.53 -0.67 -1.08
C THR A 113 -3.57 0.15 0.21
N GLY A 114 -4.32 -0.29 1.22
CA GLY A 114 -4.37 0.36 2.52
C GLY A 114 -3.01 0.39 3.26
N ARG A 115 -2.03 -0.43 2.84
CA ARG A 115 -0.67 -0.44 3.40
C ARG A 115 0.36 0.29 2.56
N ILE A 116 0.29 0.15 1.23
CA ILE A 116 1.38 0.57 0.34
C ILE A 116 1.02 1.74 -0.59
N CYS A 117 -0.26 2.12 -0.69
CA CYS A 117 -0.67 3.24 -1.52
C CYS A 117 -0.09 4.56 -0.99
N PRO A 118 0.41 5.46 -1.85
CA PRO A 118 0.88 6.79 -1.45
C PRO A 118 -0.24 7.73 -0.98
N ALA A 119 -1.49 7.26 -0.98
CA ALA A 119 -2.68 7.98 -0.52
C ALA A 119 -2.94 9.29 -1.30
N LEU A 120 -3.06 9.18 -2.63
CA LEU A 120 -3.40 10.32 -3.49
C LEU A 120 -4.70 10.99 -3.02
N CYS A 121 -5.67 10.20 -2.57
CA CYS A 121 -6.94 10.66 -2.00
C CYS A 121 -6.77 11.58 -0.78
N GLU A 122 -5.80 11.29 0.10
CA GLU A 122 -5.50 12.15 1.25
C GLU A 122 -4.85 13.47 0.80
N LYS A 123 -4.00 13.44 -0.23
CA LYS A 123 -3.33 14.64 -0.75
C LYS A 123 -4.31 15.58 -1.45
N SER A 124 -5.39 15.07 -2.04
CA SER A 124 -6.45 15.84 -2.69
C SER A 124 -7.67 16.07 -1.81
N CYS A 125 -7.68 15.57 -0.56
CA CYS A 125 -8.75 15.86 0.38
C CYS A 125 -8.90 17.36 0.62
N VAL A 126 -10.14 17.90 0.65
CA VAL A 126 -10.40 19.33 0.88
C VAL A 126 -9.85 19.79 2.23
N LEU A 127 -9.87 18.92 3.26
CA LEU A 127 -9.25 19.23 4.55
C LEU A 127 -7.72 19.38 4.48
N LYS A 128 -7.06 18.82 3.46
CA LYS A 128 -5.65 19.07 3.20
C LYS A 128 -5.43 20.52 2.75
N LEU A 129 -6.30 21.03 1.90
CA LEU A 129 -6.23 22.41 1.40
C LEU A 129 -6.46 23.44 2.51
N SER A 130 -7.51 23.24 3.31
CA SER A 130 -7.98 24.24 4.28
C SER A 130 -7.28 24.18 5.64
N MET A 131 -6.85 23.01 6.08
CA MET A 131 -6.36 22.76 7.44
C MET A 131 -5.04 21.98 7.49
N ASP A 132 -4.51 21.56 6.35
CA ASP A 132 -3.39 20.60 6.24
C ASP A 132 -3.60 19.30 7.05
N SER A 133 -4.86 18.90 7.21
CA SER A 133 -5.29 17.81 8.10
C SER A 133 -6.32 16.90 7.43
N PRO A 134 -5.95 16.17 6.34
CA PRO A 134 -6.87 15.30 5.61
C PRO A 134 -7.43 14.18 6.47
N VAL A 135 -8.46 13.50 5.99
CA VAL A 135 -8.95 12.25 6.61
C VAL A 135 -7.89 11.16 6.46
N THR A 136 -7.75 10.27 7.43
CA THR A 136 -6.82 9.11 7.39
C THR A 136 -7.41 7.99 6.52
N ILE A 137 -7.54 8.27 5.22
CA ILE A 137 -8.30 7.41 4.28
C ILE A 137 -7.62 6.05 4.13
N ARG A 138 -6.31 6.05 3.86
CA ARG A 138 -5.52 4.83 3.65
C ARG A 138 -5.56 3.89 4.85
N GLU A 139 -5.36 4.43 6.05
CA GLU A 139 -5.44 3.62 7.28
C GLU A 139 -6.85 3.10 7.54
N ASN A 140 -7.89 3.86 7.17
CA ASN A 140 -9.27 3.42 7.29
C ASN A 140 -9.57 2.28 6.32
N GLU A 141 -9.07 2.34 5.08
CA GLU A 141 -9.17 1.23 4.11
C GLU A 141 -8.52 -0.05 4.65
N ALA A 142 -7.29 0.06 5.20
CA ALA A 142 -6.61 -1.07 5.82
C ALA A 142 -7.42 -1.66 6.98
N ALA A 143 -7.95 -0.80 7.87
CA ALA A 143 -8.73 -1.23 9.01
C ALA A 143 -10.06 -1.91 8.62
N ILE A 144 -10.73 -1.41 7.57
CA ILE A 144 -11.95 -2.02 7.01
C ILE A 144 -11.63 -3.42 6.46
N ALA A 145 -10.55 -3.56 5.69
CA ALA A 145 -10.13 -4.84 5.13
C ALA A 145 -9.77 -5.85 6.23
N GLU A 146 -9.01 -5.42 7.24
CA GLU A 146 -8.66 -6.29 8.38
C GLU A 146 -9.89 -6.74 9.17
N ALA A 147 -10.84 -5.82 9.41
CA ALA A 147 -12.10 -6.18 10.04
C ALA A 147 -12.88 -7.18 9.19
N ALA A 148 -12.91 -7.00 7.85
CA ALA A 148 -13.63 -7.89 6.95
C ALA A 148 -13.07 -9.32 6.95
N PHE A 149 -11.75 -9.49 7.04
CA PHE A 149 -11.14 -10.82 7.22
C PHE A 149 -11.41 -11.40 8.60
N ARG A 150 -11.24 -10.62 9.67
CA ARG A 150 -11.41 -11.07 11.05
C ARG A 150 -12.84 -11.49 11.36
N GLU A 151 -13.82 -10.71 10.92
CA GLU A 151 -15.25 -10.96 11.17
C GLU A 151 -15.88 -11.90 10.12
N GLY A 152 -15.11 -12.36 9.13
CA GLY A 152 -15.57 -13.29 8.10
C GLY A 152 -16.54 -12.69 7.09
N TYR A 153 -16.45 -11.39 6.80
CA TYR A 153 -17.22 -10.76 5.70
C TYR A 153 -16.66 -11.16 4.33
N ILE A 154 -15.35 -11.42 4.27
CA ILE A 154 -14.70 -11.97 3.08
C ILE A 154 -14.86 -13.49 3.12
N LYS A 155 -15.63 -14.00 2.19
CA LYS A 155 -15.89 -15.44 2.01
C LYS A 155 -15.72 -15.80 0.55
N PRO A 156 -15.26 -17.02 0.24
CA PRO A 156 -15.25 -17.53 -1.13
C PRO A 156 -16.66 -17.46 -1.74
N ARG A 157 -16.75 -16.89 -2.93
CA ARG A 157 -18.01 -16.77 -3.68
C ARG A 157 -18.32 -18.08 -4.35
N ASN A 158 -19.57 -18.48 -4.34
CA ASN A 158 -20.05 -19.56 -5.20
C ASN A 158 -20.36 -18.95 -6.59
N ILE A 159 -19.54 -19.31 -7.58
CA ILE A 159 -19.56 -18.67 -8.90
C ILE A 159 -20.06 -19.67 -9.94
N GLU A 160 -21.16 -19.33 -10.61
CA GLU A 160 -21.65 -20.07 -11.76
C GLU A 160 -20.72 -19.88 -12.96
N ARG A 161 -20.27 -20.99 -13.54
CA ARG A 161 -19.29 -20.99 -14.64
C ARG A 161 -19.97 -20.79 -15.99
N ASN A 162 -19.42 -19.89 -16.81
CA ASN A 162 -19.91 -19.59 -18.15
C ASN A 162 -19.32 -20.51 -19.26
N GLY A 163 -18.52 -21.50 -18.88
CA GLY A 163 -17.89 -22.47 -19.77
C GLY A 163 -16.62 -22.00 -20.50
N ARG A 164 -16.26 -20.72 -20.39
CA ARG A 164 -15.05 -20.16 -21.04
C ARG A 164 -13.85 -20.14 -20.11
N LYS A 165 -12.66 -20.32 -20.67
CA LYS A 165 -11.38 -20.39 -19.97
C LYS A 165 -10.48 -19.21 -20.32
N VAL A 166 -9.88 -18.59 -19.32
CA VAL A 166 -8.95 -17.48 -19.49
C VAL A 166 -7.61 -17.80 -18.83
N ALA A 167 -6.52 -17.61 -19.56
CA ALA A 167 -5.17 -17.66 -19.02
C ALA A 167 -4.68 -16.25 -18.68
N ILE A 168 -4.10 -16.11 -17.49
CA ILE A 168 -3.44 -14.87 -17.05
C ILE A 168 -1.95 -15.17 -16.91
N ILE A 169 -1.12 -14.38 -17.59
CA ILE A 169 0.33 -14.53 -17.57
C ILE A 169 0.91 -13.44 -16.65
N GLY A 170 1.33 -13.86 -15.47
CA GLY A 170 1.83 -13.02 -14.39
C GLY A 170 0.87 -12.95 -13.20
N ALA A 171 1.32 -13.38 -12.03
CA ALA A 171 0.60 -13.36 -10.76
C ALA A 171 0.91 -12.13 -9.90
N GLY A 172 1.33 -11.02 -10.50
CA GLY A 172 1.48 -9.73 -9.83
C GLY A 172 0.12 -9.06 -9.55
N PRO A 173 0.08 -7.87 -8.93
CA PRO A 173 -1.17 -7.20 -8.55
C PRO A 173 -2.15 -7.04 -9.70
N ALA A 174 -1.68 -6.71 -10.91
CA ALA A 174 -2.53 -6.58 -12.09
C ALA A 174 -3.16 -7.92 -12.50
N GLY A 175 -2.35 -9.00 -12.52
CA GLY A 175 -2.85 -10.34 -12.84
C GLY A 175 -3.82 -10.88 -11.79
N LEU A 176 -3.55 -10.63 -10.52
CA LEU A 176 -4.45 -11.01 -9.44
C LEU A 176 -5.80 -10.28 -9.53
N ALA A 177 -5.80 -8.96 -9.83
CA ALA A 177 -7.02 -8.19 -10.00
C ALA A 177 -7.82 -8.68 -11.22
N ALA A 178 -7.15 -8.91 -12.36
CA ALA A 178 -7.78 -9.48 -13.55
C ALA A 178 -8.38 -10.87 -13.25
N ALA A 179 -7.64 -11.72 -12.50
CA ALA A 179 -8.12 -13.03 -12.09
C ALA A 179 -9.37 -12.95 -11.23
N ASN A 180 -9.37 -12.09 -10.21
CA ASN A 180 -10.50 -11.89 -9.31
C ASN A 180 -11.75 -11.42 -10.06
N GLN A 181 -11.59 -10.42 -10.93
CA GLN A 181 -12.70 -9.86 -11.71
C GLN A 181 -13.25 -10.84 -12.74
N LEU A 182 -12.40 -11.52 -13.49
CA LEU A 182 -12.83 -12.50 -14.49
C LEU A 182 -13.47 -13.72 -13.83
N ASN A 183 -12.89 -14.21 -12.75
CA ASN A 183 -13.47 -15.30 -11.96
C ASN A 183 -14.88 -14.93 -11.48
N GLY A 184 -15.05 -13.73 -10.90
CA GLY A 184 -16.35 -13.24 -10.45
C GLY A 184 -17.42 -13.14 -11.56
N LYS A 185 -16.99 -13.06 -12.83
CA LYS A 185 -17.88 -13.07 -14.02
C LYS A 185 -18.12 -14.48 -14.59
N GLY A 186 -17.69 -15.52 -13.88
CA GLY A 186 -17.94 -16.91 -14.25
C GLY A 186 -16.90 -17.57 -15.17
N TYR A 187 -15.82 -16.88 -15.53
CA TYR A 187 -14.74 -17.49 -16.31
C TYR A 187 -13.97 -18.48 -15.44
N THR A 188 -13.52 -19.59 -16.04
CA THR A 188 -12.52 -20.46 -15.42
C THR A 188 -11.14 -19.85 -15.65
N VAL A 189 -10.50 -19.41 -14.58
CA VAL A 189 -9.26 -18.65 -14.64
C VAL A 189 -8.07 -19.51 -14.21
N THR A 190 -7.01 -19.49 -15.03
CA THR A 190 -5.70 -20.06 -14.67
C THR A 190 -4.65 -18.97 -14.75
N VAL A 191 -3.91 -18.78 -13.66
CA VAL A 191 -2.82 -17.79 -13.56
C VAL A 191 -1.48 -18.51 -13.62
N PHE A 192 -0.62 -18.08 -14.52
CA PHE A 192 0.74 -18.60 -14.68
C PHE A 192 1.76 -17.58 -14.20
N ASP A 193 2.77 -18.00 -13.46
CA ASP A 193 3.88 -17.13 -13.06
C ASP A 193 5.19 -17.93 -12.97
N LYS A 194 6.29 -17.30 -13.33
CA LYS A 194 7.63 -17.89 -13.27
C LYS A 194 8.15 -18.08 -11.86
N ASN A 195 7.65 -17.28 -10.91
CA ASN A 195 8.05 -17.36 -9.51
C ASN A 195 7.36 -18.52 -8.79
N GLU A 196 7.90 -18.87 -7.63
CA GLU A 196 7.43 -19.97 -6.78
C GLU A 196 6.10 -19.71 -6.07
N ALA A 197 5.69 -18.43 -5.93
CA ALA A 197 4.44 -18.05 -5.27
C ALA A 197 3.81 -16.81 -5.92
N PRO A 198 2.47 -16.66 -5.88
CA PRO A 198 1.78 -15.50 -6.41
C PRO A 198 2.01 -14.25 -5.58
N GLY A 199 1.85 -13.08 -6.20
CA GLY A 199 1.98 -11.76 -5.56
C GLY A 199 2.92 -10.81 -6.30
N GLY A 200 3.77 -11.29 -7.20
CA GLY A 200 4.69 -10.45 -7.97
C GLY A 200 5.49 -9.49 -7.06
N LEU A 201 5.55 -8.19 -7.38
CA LEU A 201 6.30 -7.22 -6.57
C LEU A 201 5.70 -6.99 -5.17
N LEU A 202 4.43 -7.29 -4.92
CA LEU A 202 3.89 -7.28 -3.55
C LEU A 202 4.64 -8.27 -2.65
N ARG A 203 4.99 -9.43 -3.21
CA ARG A 203 5.71 -10.49 -2.49
C ARG A 203 7.22 -10.29 -2.53
N TYR A 204 7.76 -10.01 -3.70
CA TYR A 204 9.21 -10.03 -3.92
C TYR A 204 9.86 -8.64 -3.86
N GLY A 205 9.14 -7.56 -4.21
CA GLY A 205 9.67 -6.20 -4.21
C GLY A 205 9.44 -5.46 -2.90
N ILE A 206 8.20 -5.47 -2.40
CA ILE A 206 7.84 -4.76 -1.16
C ILE A 206 8.43 -5.50 0.06
N PRO A 207 9.16 -4.81 0.95
CA PRO A 207 9.67 -5.44 2.17
C PRO A 207 8.56 -5.95 3.09
N ASN A 208 8.85 -7.03 3.84
CA ASN A 208 7.88 -7.62 4.76
C ASN A 208 7.42 -6.63 5.85
N PHE A 209 8.28 -5.70 6.24
CA PHE A 209 7.95 -4.68 7.24
C PHE A 209 7.01 -3.57 6.73
N LYS A 210 6.69 -3.53 5.42
CA LYS A 210 5.65 -2.67 4.83
C LYS A 210 4.39 -3.46 4.48
N LEU A 211 4.54 -4.71 4.03
CA LEU A 211 3.44 -5.61 3.69
C LEU A 211 3.80 -7.03 4.10
N HIS A 212 3.23 -7.49 5.20
CA HIS A 212 3.45 -8.84 5.73
C HIS A 212 2.91 -9.90 4.77
N LYS A 213 3.75 -10.87 4.39
CA LYS A 213 3.41 -11.81 3.30
C LYS A 213 2.20 -12.71 3.59
N PRO A 214 1.92 -13.14 4.82
CA PRO A 214 0.67 -13.83 5.16
C PRO A 214 -0.61 -13.09 4.77
N ILE A 215 -0.57 -11.74 4.62
CA ILE A 215 -1.71 -10.96 4.12
C ILE A 215 -2.00 -11.29 2.65
N ILE A 216 -0.93 -11.50 1.86
CA ILE A 216 -1.06 -11.97 0.48
C ILE A 216 -1.59 -13.41 0.47
N ASP A 217 -1.01 -14.27 1.29
CA ASP A 217 -1.35 -15.70 1.32
C ASP A 217 -2.83 -15.94 1.68
N ARG A 218 -3.38 -15.18 2.65
CA ARG A 218 -4.80 -15.30 2.99
C ARG A 218 -5.72 -14.89 1.83
N ARG A 219 -5.35 -13.87 1.04
CA ARG A 219 -6.11 -13.46 -0.15
C ARG A 219 -6.04 -14.51 -1.25
N ILE A 220 -4.85 -15.03 -1.52
CA ILE A 220 -4.66 -16.10 -2.51
C ILE A 220 -5.51 -17.32 -2.16
N ARG A 221 -5.55 -17.72 -0.89
CA ARG A 221 -6.40 -18.82 -0.43
C ARG A 221 -7.86 -18.60 -0.76
N VAL A 222 -8.41 -17.41 -0.50
CA VAL A 222 -9.79 -17.08 -0.89
C VAL A 222 -9.99 -17.21 -2.40
N MET A 223 -9.03 -16.76 -3.20
CA MET A 223 -9.10 -16.85 -4.66
C MET A 223 -9.03 -18.31 -5.15
N GLU A 224 -8.21 -19.14 -4.51
CA GLU A 224 -8.13 -20.59 -4.80
C GLU A 224 -9.45 -21.30 -4.43
N GLU A 225 -10.01 -20.99 -3.27
CA GLU A 225 -11.31 -21.53 -2.83
C GLU A 225 -12.46 -21.10 -3.73
N GLU A 226 -12.35 -19.96 -4.43
CA GLU A 226 -13.26 -19.52 -5.49
C GLU A 226 -13.02 -20.20 -6.84
N GLY A 227 -12.02 -21.07 -6.94
CA GLY A 227 -11.70 -21.87 -8.13
C GLY A 227 -10.77 -21.19 -9.13
N ILE A 228 -9.96 -20.23 -8.72
CA ILE A 228 -8.84 -19.74 -9.53
C ILE A 228 -7.66 -20.73 -9.39
N HIS A 229 -7.10 -21.14 -10.51
CA HIS A 229 -5.98 -22.06 -10.55
C HIS A 229 -4.66 -21.33 -10.72
N PHE A 230 -3.72 -21.49 -9.78
CA PHE A 230 -2.38 -20.93 -9.87
C PHE A 230 -1.37 -21.99 -10.33
N LYS A 231 -0.64 -21.70 -11.41
CA LYS A 231 0.46 -22.51 -11.95
C LYS A 231 1.76 -21.73 -11.81
N MET A 232 2.39 -21.92 -10.65
CA MET A 232 3.66 -21.30 -10.30
C MET A 232 4.86 -22.07 -10.89
N ASN A 233 6.06 -21.49 -10.83
CA ASN A 233 7.28 -22.01 -11.47
C ASN A 233 7.07 -22.30 -12.97
N ASN A 234 6.25 -21.48 -13.62
CA ASN A 234 5.88 -21.64 -15.02
C ASN A 234 6.20 -20.34 -15.79
N ASP A 235 7.35 -20.31 -16.44
CA ASP A 235 7.78 -19.18 -17.26
C ASP A 235 7.21 -19.30 -18.67
N VAL A 236 6.09 -18.65 -18.89
CA VAL A 236 5.36 -18.68 -20.18
C VAL A 236 6.01 -17.71 -21.15
N ASP A 237 6.50 -18.23 -22.29
CA ASP A 237 6.85 -17.37 -23.42
C ASP A 237 5.57 -16.82 -24.07
N VAL A 238 5.39 -15.50 -24.04
CA VAL A 238 4.23 -14.83 -24.63
C VAL A 238 4.08 -15.01 -26.15
N ARG A 239 5.13 -15.53 -26.83
CA ARG A 239 5.10 -15.90 -28.24
C ARG A 239 4.55 -17.31 -28.47
N GLN A 240 4.50 -18.13 -27.39
CA GLN A 240 4.02 -19.51 -27.41
C GLN A 240 3.08 -19.71 -26.21
N LEU A 241 1.87 -19.18 -26.33
CA LEU A 241 0.89 -19.22 -25.26
C LEU A 241 0.38 -20.64 -25.01
N PRO A 242 0.05 -21.00 -23.74
CA PRO A 242 -0.50 -22.31 -23.41
C PRO A 242 -1.83 -22.55 -24.14
N GLU A 243 -2.04 -23.73 -24.68
CA GLU A 243 -3.25 -24.10 -25.40
C GLU A 243 -4.46 -24.35 -24.46
N GLY A 244 -5.66 -24.34 -25.03
CA GLY A 244 -6.89 -24.71 -24.34
C GLY A 244 -7.57 -23.55 -23.60
N PHE A 245 -7.26 -22.30 -23.94
CA PHE A 245 -7.89 -21.11 -23.41
C PHE A 245 -8.58 -20.31 -24.52
N ASP A 246 -9.71 -19.68 -24.18
CA ASP A 246 -10.48 -18.80 -25.08
C ASP A 246 -9.86 -17.42 -25.20
N ALA A 247 -9.16 -16.95 -24.14
CA ALA A 247 -8.52 -15.65 -24.11
C ALA A 247 -7.29 -15.64 -23.17
N TYR A 248 -6.43 -14.63 -23.38
CA TYR A 248 -5.19 -14.43 -22.63
C TYR A 248 -5.11 -12.99 -22.12
N CYS A 249 -4.66 -12.83 -20.87
CA CYS A 249 -4.37 -11.54 -20.29
C CYS A 249 -2.89 -11.49 -19.87
N ILE A 250 -2.12 -10.59 -20.49
CA ILE A 250 -0.67 -10.46 -20.27
C ILE A 250 -0.44 -9.44 -19.16
N CYS A 251 0.04 -9.89 -17.99
CA CYS A 251 0.24 -9.11 -16.76
C CYS A 251 1.66 -9.29 -16.19
N THR A 252 2.67 -9.42 -17.05
CA THR A 252 4.06 -9.78 -16.70
C THR A 252 4.83 -8.70 -15.97
N GLY A 253 4.30 -7.48 -15.93
CA GLY A 253 4.98 -6.32 -15.34
C GLY A 253 6.17 -5.84 -16.17
N ALA A 254 7.10 -5.12 -15.52
CA ALA A 254 8.33 -4.62 -16.12
C ALA A 254 9.54 -5.07 -15.28
N PRO A 255 10.03 -6.30 -15.45
CA PRO A 255 11.07 -6.89 -14.60
C PRO A 255 12.48 -6.35 -14.89
N THR A 256 12.71 -5.74 -16.06
CA THR A 256 14.03 -5.23 -16.44
C THR A 256 14.36 -3.97 -15.64
N ALA A 257 15.41 -4.05 -14.84
CA ALA A 257 15.92 -2.91 -14.09
C ALA A 257 16.47 -1.83 -15.04
N ARG A 258 16.28 -0.56 -14.67
CA ARG A 258 17.04 0.53 -15.30
C ARG A 258 18.48 0.43 -14.83
N ASP A 259 19.41 0.45 -15.78
CA ASP A 259 20.83 0.44 -15.46
C ASP A 259 21.41 1.86 -15.43
N LEU A 260 22.56 2.01 -14.78
CA LEU A 260 23.32 3.25 -14.70
C LEU A 260 24.68 2.99 -15.34
N PRO A 261 24.86 3.27 -16.65
CA PRO A 261 26.08 2.98 -17.40
C PRO A 261 27.16 4.02 -17.09
N VAL A 262 27.82 3.88 -15.94
CA VAL A 262 28.94 4.73 -15.49
C VAL A 262 30.21 3.89 -15.33
N PRO A 263 31.40 4.49 -15.42
CA PRO A 263 32.66 3.78 -15.11
C PRO A 263 32.61 3.11 -13.75
N GLY A 264 33.01 1.85 -13.68
CA GLY A 264 32.94 1.05 -12.46
C GLY A 264 31.66 0.26 -12.26
N ARG A 265 30.68 0.33 -13.20
CA ARG A 265 29.42 -0.44 -13.10
C ARG A 265 29.63 -1.95 -13.01
N GLU A 266 30.75 -2.43 -13.55
CA GLU A 266 31.19 -3.82 -13.56
C GLU A 266 31.80 -4.29 -12.21
N LEU A 267 32.01 -3.39 -11.26
CA LEU A 267 32.59 -3.71 -9.97
C LEU A 267 31.66 -4.61 -9.14
N LYS A 268 32.27 -5.49 -8.37
CA LYS A 268 31.53 -6.37 -7.44
C LYS A 268 30.83 -5.57 -6.34
N GLY A 269 29.63 -6.01 -5.97
CA GLY A 269 28.83 -5.41 -4.92
C GLY A 269 27.88 -4.32 -5.38
N ILE A 270 27.74 -4.13 -6.70
CA ILE A 270 26.75 -3.23 -7.30
C ILE A 270 25.60 -4.08 -7.81
N HIS A 271 24.42 -3.93 -7.18
CA HIS A 271 23.25 -4.75 -7.42
C HIS A 271 22.04 -3.90 -7.76
N PRO A 272 21.15 -4.34 -8.66
CA PRO A 272 19.79 -3.81 -8.75
C PRO A 272 19.06 -3.96 -7.42
N ALA A 273 18.24 -2.99 -7.07
CA ALA A 273 17.49 -2.98 -5.81
C ALA A 273 16.64 -4.24 -5.61
N LEU A 274 15.98 -4.70 -6.68
CA LEU A 274 15.12 -5.88 -6.61
C LEU A 274 15.88 -7.18 -6.31
N ASP A 275 17.14 -7.30 -6.68
CA ASP A 275 17.93 -8.50 -6.35
C ASP A 275 18.06 -8.66 -4.82
N MET A 276 18.37 -7.56 -4.12
CA MET A 276 18.44 -7.52 -2.67
C MET A 276 17.08 -7.73 -2.01
N LEU A 277 16.05 -7.00 -2.46
CA LEU A 277 14.72 -7.04 -1.85
C LEU A 277 14.05 -8.40 -2.05
N ALA A 278 14.11 -8.95 -3.26
CA ALA A 278 13.53 -10.26 -3.55
C ALA A 278 14.26 -11.39 -2.81
N GLN A 279 15.59 -11.33 -2.74
CA GLN A 279 16.36 -12.30 -1.98
C GLN A 279 16.00 -12.24 -0.49
N GLN A 280 15.92 -11.03 0.10
CA GLN A 280 15.55 -10.89 1.52
C GLN A 280 14.15 -11.42 1.81
N ASN A 281 13.18 -11.14 0.95
CA ASN A 281 11.83 -11.67 1.12
C ASN A 281 11.78 -13.20 0.99
N ARG A 282 12.57 -13.80 0.10
CA ARG A 282 12.72 -15.26 -0.02
C ARG A 282 13.39 -15.90 1.20
N ILE A 283 14.39 -15.22 1.77
CA ILE A 283 15.03 -15.65 3.02
C ILE A 283 13.99 -15.67 4.16
N LEU A 284 13.17 -14.64 4.26
CA LEU A 284 12.08 -14.59 5.26
C LEU A 284 10.99 -15.65 5.03
N ALA A 285 10.84 -16.10 3.79
CA ALA A 285 9.97 -17.23 3.44
C ALA A 285 10.62 -18.61 3.67
N GLY A 286 11.85 -18.66 4.22
CA GLY A 286 12.57 -19.90 4.56
C GLY A 286 13.52 -20.42 3.49
N MET A 287 13.71 -19.68 2.39
CA MET A 287 14.69 -20.08 1.36
C MET A 287 16.12 -19.81 1.83
N THR A 288 17.01 -20.69 1.46
CA THR A 288 18.46 -20.54 1.74
C THR A 288 19.22 -20.25 0.45
N PHE A 289 20.27 -19.46 0.56
CA PHE A 289 21.15 -19.09 -0.55
C PHE A 289 22.60 -19.41 -0.20
N PRO A 290 23.40 -19.87 -1.16
CA PRO A 290 24.85 -19.99 -0.99
C PRO A 290 25.46 -18.65 -0.57
N LYS A 291 26.49 -18.70 0.29
CA LYS A 291 27.09 -17.50 0.87
C LYS A 291 27.61 -16.52 -0.19
N GLU A 292 28.13 -17.03 -1.29
CA GLU A 292 28.65 -16.27 -2.43
C GLU A 292 27.57 -15.56 -3.26
N GLN A 293 26.32 -16.00 -3.17
CA GLN A 293 25.17 -15.42 -3.84
C GLN A 293 24.40 -14.43 -2.95
N LEU A 294 24.79 -14.29 -1.67
CA LEU A 294 24.10 -13.40 -0.75
C LEU A 294 24.40 -11.93 -1.06
N VAL A 295 23.34 -11.19 -1.39
CA VAL A 295 23.33 -9.73 -1.42
C VAL A 295 23.00 -9.24 -0.02
N THR A 296 24.00 -8.85 0.76
CA THR A 296 23.80 -8.47 2.15
C THR A 296 24.55 -7.19 2.52
N ALA A 297 23.89 -6.33 3.29
CA ALA A 297 24.42 -5.11 3.86
C ALA A 297 25.16 -5.33 5.21
N LYS A 298 25.11 -6.55 5.77
CA LYS A 298 25.67 -6.83 7.10
C LYS A 298 27.15 -6.44 7.19
N GLY A 299 27.46 -5.52 8.12
CA GLY A 299 28.83 -5.05 8.35
C GLY A 299 29.42 -4.21 7.21
N LYS A 300 28.59 -3.70 6.29
CA LYS A 300 29.05 -2.92 5.14
C LYS A 300 28.57 -1.46 5.21
N LYS A 301 29.30 -0.58 4.53
CA LYS A 301 28.82 0.76 4.18
C LYS A 301 28.05 0.64 2.88
N VAL A 302 26.80 1.07 2.87
CA VAL A 302 25.87 0.91 1.74
C VAL A 302 25.62 2.28 1.10
N LEU A 303 25.70 2.31 -0.24
CA LEU A 303 25.24 3.46 -1.04
C LEU A 303 23.99 3.04 -1.80
N VAL A 304 22.89 3.76 -1.59
CA VAL A 304 21.63 3.61 -2.33
C VAL A 304 21.54 4.73 -3.35
N ILE A 305 21.45 4.37 -4.64
CA ILE A 305 21.31 5.32 -5.73
C ILE A 305 19.84 5.37 -6.16
N GLY A 306 19.20 6.52 -5.92
CA GLY A 306 17.79 6.79 -6.19
C GLY A 306 16.98 7.14 -4.95
N GLY A 307 16.19 8.22 -5.03
CA GLY A 307 15.43 8.80 -3.92
C GLY A 307 13.98 8.34 -3.81
N GLY A 308 13.53 7.39 -4.65
CA GLY A 308 12.16 6.88 -4.68
C GLY A 308 11.85 5.86 -3.58
N ASP A 309 10.62 5.32 -3.60
CA ASP A 309 10.14 4.35 -2.61
C ASP A 309 10.99 3.06 -2.57
N THR A 310 11.45 2.59 -3.74
CA THR A 310 12.36 1.43 -3.82
C THR A 310 13.70 1.71 -3.11
N GLY A 311 14.24 2.93 -3.24
CA GLY A 311 15.45 3.35 -2.51
C GLY A 311 15.21 3.34 -1.00
N SER A 312 14.07 3.87 -0.55
CA SER A 312 13.64 3.80 0.85
C SER A 312 13.54 2.36 1.36
N ASP A 313 13.03 1.43 0.55
CA ASP A 313 12.93 0.01 0.88
C ASP A 313 14.31 -0.64 1.06
N CYS A 314 15.28 -0.25 0.21
CA CYS A 314 16.67 -0.67 0.35
C CYS A 314 17.32 -0.14 1.64
N ILE A 315 17.03 1.10 2.05
CA ILE A 315 17.51 1.68 3.31
C ILE A 315 17.00 0.86 4.49
N GLY A 316 15.69 0.68 4.61
CA GLY A 316 15.09 -0.06 5.71
C GLY A 316 15.54 -1.52 5.77
N THR A 317 15.74 -2.16 4.62
CA THR A 317 16.28 -3.52 4.53
C THR A 317 17.75 -3.56 4.97
N SER A 318 18.57 -2.61 4.52
CA SER A 318 20.00 -2.53 4.88
C SER A 318 20.21 -2.31 6.39
N ASN A 319 19.38 -1.44 7.01
CA ASN A 319 19.43 -1.21 8.45
C ASN A 319 19.13 -2.51 9.21
N ARG A 320 18.08 -3.25 8.83
CA ARG A 320 17.71 -4.54 9.44
C ARG A 320 18.74 -5.64 9.22
N GLN A 321 19.47 -5.59 8.13
CA GLN A 321 20.60 -6.51 7.88
C GLN A 321 21.85 -6.16 8.70
N GLY A 322 21.89 -5.01 9.39
CA GLY A 322 23.03 -4.58 10.19
C GLY A 322 24.13 -3.91 9.37
N ALA A 323 23.77 -3.01 8.47
CA ALA A 323 24.71 -2.13 7.78
C ALA A 323 25.45 -1.23 8.79
N LEU A 324 26.73 -0.94 8.53
CA LEU A 324 27.53 0.03 9.31
C LEU A 324 27.06 1.46 9.06
N SER A 325 26.68 1.77 7.83
CA SER A 325 26.07 3.03 7.43
C SER A 325 25.31 2.83 6.12
N VAL A 326 24.25 3.64 5.92
CA VAL A 326 23.49 3.68 4.68
C VAL A 326 23.44 5.13 4.21
N THR A 327 23.96 5.40 3.02
CA THR A 327 23.89 6.70 2.35
C THR A 327 22.99 6.59 1.15
N GLN A 328 22.07 7.54 0.97
CA GLN A 328 21.21 7.62 -0.22
C GLN A 328 21.57 8.87 -1.01
N ILE A 329 21.69 8.73 -2.33
CA ILE A 329 21.86 9.84 -3.26
C ILE A 329 20.75 9.86 -4.30
N GLU A 330 20.41 11.07 -4.75
CA GLU A 330 19.38 11.27 -5.78
C GLU A 330 19.94 12.20 -6.86
N ILE A 331 19.67 11.85 -8.13
CA ILE A 331 20.11 12.64 -9.28
C ILE A 331 19.25 13.91 -9.49
N MET A 332 17.99 13.83 -9.09
CA MET A 332 17.07 14.97 -9.21
C MET A 332 17.34 16.03 -8.14
N PRO A 333 17.13 17.31 -8.43
CA PRO A 333 17.19 18.35 -7.42
C PRO A 333 16.31 18.05 -6.21
N GLN A 334 16.75 18.49 -5.04
CA GLN A 334 15.96 18.30 -3.81
C GLN A 334 14.60 18.99 -3.96
N PRO A 335 13.50 18.23 -3.80
CA PRO A 335 12.16 18.80 -3.81
C PRO A 335 11.97 19.82 -2.67
N PRO A 336 11.09 20.82 -2.84
CA PRO A 336 10.80 21.78 -1.78
C PRO A 336 10.19 21.10 -0.55
N VAL A 337 10.40 21.73 0.62
CA VAL A 337 9.73 21.33 1.86
C VAL A 337 8.34 21.98 1.90
N GLY A 338 7.30 21.22 2.19
CA GLY A 338 5.94 21.73 2.33
C GLY A 338 5.19 21.84 0.99
N GLN A 339 4.91 23.04 0.52
CA GLN A 339 4.16 23.27 -0.71
C GLN A 339 5.10 23.38 -1.93
N ASN A 340 4.61 22.91 -3.07
CA ASN A 340 5.28 23.07 -4.35
C ASN A 340 4.34 23.73 -5.35
N PRO A 341 4.64 24.98 -5.80
CA PRO A 341 3.82 25.68 -6.79
C PRO A 341 3.68 24.96 -8.14
N ALA A 342 4.64 24.11 -8.50
CA ALA A 342 4.58 23.32 -9.74
C ALA A 342 3.58 22.14 -9.66
N THR A 343 3.18 21.75 -8.46
CA THR A 343 2.17 20.72 -8.24
C THR A 343 1.14 21.21 -7.21
N PRO A 344 0.31 22.21 -7.60
CA PRO A 344 -0.67 22.79 -6.70
C PRO A 344 -1.78 21.77 -6.37
N TRP A 345 -2.40 21.94 -5.20
CA TRP A 345 -3.60 21.17 -4.87
C TRP A 345 -4.65 21.33 -5.99
N PRO A 346 -5.36 20.29 -6.41
CA PRO A 346 -5.47 18.94 -5.81
C PRO A 346 -4.45 17.91 -6.34
N GLN A 347 -3.45 18.32 -7.07
CA GLN A 347 -2.43 17.42 -7.60
C GLN A 347 -1.63 16.75 -6.48
N PHE A 348 -1.07 15.56 -6.79
CA PHE A 348 -0.16 14.89 -5.85
C PHE A 348 1.13 15.71 -5.71
N PRO A 349 1.50 16.16 -4.50
CA PRO A 349 2.59 17.11 -4.32
C PRO A 349 3.96 16.44 -4.51
N VAL A 350 4.79 17.05 -5.35
CA VAL A 350 6.23 16.72 -5.46
C VAL A 350 6.99 17.53 -4.41
N VAL A 351 7.08 16.98 -3.21
CA VAL A 351 7.74 17.59 -2.06
C VAL A 351 8.70 16.61 -1.39
N LEU A 352 9.60 17.15 -0.59
CA LEU A 352 10.52 16.33 0.20
C LEU A 352 9.74 15.43 1.15
N LYS A 353 9.91 14.11 1.00
CA LYS A 353 9.27 13.10 1.83
C LYS A 353 10.31 12.34 2.66
N THR A 354 9.97 12.05 3.88
CA THR A 354 10.64 11.06 4.72
C THR A 354 9.72 9.86 4.91
N THR A 355 10.29 8.69 5.03
CA THR A 355 9.56 7.44 5.32
C THR A 355 10.06 6.86 6.63
N SER A 356 9.36 5.85 7.16
CA SER A 356 9.82 5.11 8.34
C SER A 356 11.25 4.60 8.22
N SER A 357 11.66 4.15 7.02
CA SER A 357 13.01 3.68 6.76
C SER A 357 14.09 4.77 6.90
N HIS A 358 13.78 6.00 6.57
CA HIS A 358 14.70 7.14 6.75
C HIS A 358 14.86 7.54 8.22
N GLU A 359 13.82 7.31 9.04
CA GLU A 359 13.87 7.59 10.48
C GLU A 359 14.72 6.55 11.24
N GLU A 360 14.90 5.36 10.66
CA GLU A 360 15.60 4.23 11.26
C GLU A 360 17.12 4.32 11.19
N GLY A 361 17.66 5.30 10.46
CA GLY A 361 19.09 5.54 10.31
C GLY A 361 19.57 6.77 11.08
N ASP A 362 20.91 6.91 11.21
CA ASP A 362 21.48 8.18 11.69
C ASP A 362 21.19 9.28 10.67
N ARG A 363 20.48 10.33 11.09
CA ARG A 363 20.09 11.46 10.25
C ARG A 363 21.25 12.19 9.56
N LYS A 364 22.49 11.97 9.98
CA LYS A 364 23.69 12.55 9.36
C LYS A 364 24.04 11.92 8.01
N SER A 365 23.53 10.73 7.70
CA SER A 365 23.86 9.97 6.48
C SER A 365 22.76 10.03 5.41
N THR A 366 21.66 10.73 5.63
CA THR A 366 20.53 10.76 4.72
C THR A 366 20.51 12.04 3.91
N ARG A 367 20.85 11.96 2.66
CA ARG A 367 20.72 12.92 1.56
C ARG A 367 21.86 13.96 1.45
N LEU A 368 22.61 13.77 0.41
CA LEU A 368 23.26 14.86 -0.31
C LEU A 368 22.28 15.43 -1.34
#